data_b223d38165d9f967e12e76ea55c8b364
#
_entry.id   b223d38165d9f967e12e76ea55c8b364
#
_cell.length_a   1.000
_cell.length_b   1.000
_cell.length_c   1.000
_cell.angle_alpha   90.00
_cell.angle_beta   90.00
_cell.angle_gamma   90.00
#
_symmetry.space_group_name_H-M   'P 1'
#
loop_
_entity.id
_entity.type
_entity.pdbx_description
1 polymer ?
#
loop_
_entity_poly.entity_id
_entity_poly.type
_entity_poly.pdbx_seq_one_letter_code
_entity_poly.pdbx_strand_id
1 'polypeptide(L)'
;MRYKASMSARIDTSAADVSSTEFMISAISTMLEGLGHVAVGARSPIPGSAAHLARAKSGGRLRVSILGSRKHSSFTEGARELFDCAGQGRIDAFFLSGGQIDGGANINLVGVGDIADYPRAKARLPGSFGSAYLYFVVPRVILFHQEHSRRTLVPKVDFISAPGTSPPDVYRPGGPYGLVTSLCAFRFDRTRGRFVLATTHPGVSREAVREATGFDYDEPPVVPETPRPDPETLTLLRTGIARIVAETYPAFAAKTWGIKTGGIEPAR
;
A
#
# COMPACT_ATOMS: atom_id res chain seq x y z
N MET A 1 -20.46 -16.57 -45.39
CA MET A 1 -19.27 -16.03 -44.71
C MET A 1 -19.36 -16.38 -43.22
N ARG A 2 -18.61 -17.36 -42.74
CA ARG A 2 -18.68 -17.85 -41.35
C ARG A 2 -17.69 -17.05 -40.51
N TYR A 3 -18.20 -16.31 -39.51
CA TYR A 3 -17.41 -15.62 -38.52
C TYR A 3 -16.74 -16.66 -37.61
N LYS A 4 -15.41 -16.75 -37.64
CA LYS A 4 -14.62 -17.55 -36.71
C LYS A 4 -14.65 -16.85 -35.33
N ALA A 5 -15.22 -17.49 -34.34
CA ALA A 5 -15.16 -17.10 -32.93
C ALA A 5 -13.69 -17.10 -32.49
N SER A 6 -13.20 -15.95 -32.04
CA SER A 6 -11.90 -15.78 -31.41
C SER A 6 -11.86 -16.59 -30.11
N MET A 7 -10.91 -17.53 -30.00
CA MET A 7 -10.61 -18.28 -28.81
C MET A 7 -10.16 -17.31 -27.71
N SER A 8 -11.07 -17.01 -26.77
CA SER A 8 -10.73 -16.38 -25.50
C SER A 8 -9.86 -17.35 -24.70
N ALA A 9 -8.60 -17.00 -24.48
CA ALA A 9 -7.74 -17.74 -23.57
C ALA A 9 -8.41 -17.76 -22.18
N ARG A 10 -8.84 -18.94 -21.74
CA ARG A 10 -9.34 -19.15 -20.37
C ARG A 10 -8.14 -18.96 -19.43
N ILE A 11 -8.16 -17.88 -18.65
CA ILE A 11 -7.26 -17.73 -17.50
C ILE A 11 -7.77 -18.71 -16.46
N ASP A 12 -6.92 -19.66 -16.06
CA ASP A 12 -7.22 -20.61 -15.00
C ASP A 12 -7.36 -19.84 -13.67
N THR A 13 -8.56 -19.82 -13.11
CA THR A 13 -8.92 -19.08 -11.90
C THR A 13 -8.96 -19.98 -10.67
N SER A 14 -8.24 -21.10 -10.68
CA SER A 14 -8.24 -21.98 -9.52
C SER A 14 -7.72 -21.25 -8.27
N ALA A 15 -8.42 -21.36 -7.16
CA ALA A 15 -8.13 -20.70 -5.88
C ALA A 15 -6.78 -21.14 -5.24
N ALA A 16 -6.11 -22.13 -5.84
CA ALA A 16 -4.85 -22.70 -5.34
C ALA A 16 -3.61 -21.81 -5.60
N ASP A 17 -3.71 -20.79 -6.47
CA ASP A 17 -2.54 -20.05 -6.96
C ASP A 17 -2.69 -18.53 -6.79
N VAL A 18 -2.85 -18.08 -5.53
CA VAL A 18 -2.90 -16.64 -5.19
C VAL A 18 -1.49 -16.14 -4.90
N SER A 19 -0.98 -15.23 -5.70
CA SER A 19 0.32 -14.62 -5.47
C SER A 19 0.34 -13.74 -4.21
N SER A 20 1.51 -13.58 -3.58
CA SER A 20 1.68 -12.69 -2.43
C SER A 20 1.27 -11.25 -2.74
N THR A 21 1.47 -10.81 -3.98
CA THR A 21 1.05 -9.47 -4.44
C THR A 21 -0.49 -9.35 -4.46
N GLU A 22 -1.21 -10.34 -4.98
CA GLU A 22 -2.68 -10.35 -4.98
C GLU A 22 -3.23 -10.42 -3.55
N PHE A 23 -2.55 -11.16 -2.66
CA PHE A 23 -2.88 -11.18 -1.24
C PHE A 23 -2.78 -9.80 -0.61
N MET A 24 -1.65 -9.11 -0.79
CA MET A 24 -1.46 -7.74 -0.30
C MET A 24 -2.51 -6.78 -0.86
N ILE A 25 -2.80 -6.86 -2.16
CA ILE A 25 -3.83 -6.03 -2.81
C ILE A 25 -5.20 -6.28 -2.16
N SER A 26 -5.58 -7.53 -1.94
CA SER A 26 -6.85 -7.90 -1.31
C SER A 26 -6.90 -7.40 0.15
N ALA A 27 -5.86 -7.66 0.94
CA ALA A 27 -5.78 -7.23 2.33
C ALA A 27 -5.86 -5.70 2.48
N ILE A 28 -5.16 -4.96 1.63
CA ILE A 28 -5.23 -3.49 1.61
C ILE A 28 -6.64 -3.03 1.19
N SER A 29 -7.26 -3.69 0.21
CA SER A 29 -8.60 -3.35 -0.26
C SER A 29 -9.65 -3.42 0.85
N THR A 30 -9.58 -4.41 1.75
CA THR A 30 -10.51 -4.50 2.89
C THR A 30 -10.33 -3.36 3.89
N MET A 31 -9.11 -2.83 4.02
CA MET A 31 -8.85 -1.66 4.88
C MET A 31 -9.46 -0.36 4.33
N LEU A 32 -9.96 -0.35 3.11
CA LEU A 32 -10.58 0.81 2.47
C LEU A 32 -12.11 0.79 2.48
N GLU A 33 -12.71 -0.25 3.06
CA GLU A 33 -14.16 -0.37 3.13
C GLU A 33 -14.79 0.79 3.91
N GLY A 34 -15.91 1.28 3.38
CA GLY A 34 -16.68 2.38 3.98
C GLY A 34 -16.10 3.78 3.77
N LEU A 35 -14.95 3.92 3.10
CA LEU A 35 -14.34 5.22 2.82
C LEU A 35 -14.98 5.92 1.61
N GLY A 36 -14.93 7.25 1.61
CA GLY A 36 -15.45 8.10 0.53
C GLY A 36 -14.40 8.43 -0.53
N HIS A 37 -13.18 8.79 -0.12
CA HIS A 37 -12.12 9.20 -1.04
C HIS A 37 -10.74 8.70 -0.61
N VAL A 38 -10.08 7.97 -1.50
CA VAL A 38 -8.73 7.45 -1.31
C VAL A 38 -7.79 8.06 -2.34
N ALA A 39 -6.67 8.59 -1.87
CA ALA A 39 -5.60 9.08 -2.75
C ALA A 39 -4.40 8.13 -2.74
N VAL A 40 -3.73 8.00 -3.89
CA VAL A 40 -2.61 7.09 -4.12
C VAL A 40 -1.45 7.85 -4.73
N GLY A 41 -0.25 7.63 -4.23
CA GLY A 41 0.98 8.21 -4.78
C GLY A 41 1.31 7.71 -6.19
N ALA A 42 2.10 8.49 -6.95
CA ALA A 42 2.35 8.23 -8.37
C ALA A 42 3.02 6.87 -8.67
N ARG A 43 3.86 6.35 -7.78
CA ARG A 43 4.63 5.11 -7.98
C ARG A 43 4.19 3.99 -7.03
N SER A 44 2.89 3.82 -6.87
CA SER A 44 2.31 2.90 -5.87
C SER A 44 1.34 1.91 -6.49
N PRO A 45 1.81 0.95 -7.32
CA PRO A 45 0.93 0.05 -8.07
C PRO A 45 0.09 -0.89 -7.18
N ILE A 46 0.63 -1.40 -6.06
CA ILE A 46 -0.12 -2.25 -5.13
C ILE A 46 -1.26 -1.46 -4.47
N PRO A 47 -1.03 -0.29 -3.84
CA PRO A 47 -2.11 0.57 -3.36
C PRO A 47 -3.10 0.99 -4.45
N GLY A 48 -2.62 1.32 -5.65
CA GLY A 48 -3.49 1.67 -6.78
C GLY A 48 -4.43 0.53 -7.17
N SER A 49 -3.91 -0.70 -7.22
CA SER A 49 -4.70 -1.91 -7.48
C SER A 49 -5.73 -2.15 -6.37
N ALA A 50 -5.32 -2.02 -5.10
CA ALA A 50 -6.20 -2.19 -3.94
C ALA A 50 -7.32 -1.14 -3.91
N ALA A 51 -7.01 0.12 -4.22
CA ALA A 51 -8.00 1.19 -4.30
C ALA A 51 -9.03 0.95 -5.41
N HIS A 52 -8.59 0.51 -6.60
CA HIS A 52 -9.51 0.15 -7.68
C HIS A 52 -10.36 -1.08 -7.34
N LEU A 53 -9.79 -2.08 -6.65
CA LEU A 53 -10.56 -3.23 -6.17
C LEU A 53 -11.62 -2.80 -5.16
N ALA A 54 -11.28 -1.99 -4.17
CA ALA A 54 -12.22 -1.45 -3.19
C ALA A 54 -13.32 -0.62 -3.84
N ARG A 55 -12.97 0.20 -4.85
CA ARG A 55 -13.94 0.94 -5.65
C ARG A 55 -14.93 0.01 -6.34
N ALA A 56 -14.45 -1.04 -7.00
CA ALA A 56 -15.30 -2.01 -7.67
C ALA A 56 -16.24 -2.71 -6.68
N LYS A 57 -15.71 -3.20 -5.56
CA LYS A 57 -16.49 -3.85 -4.48
C LYS A 57 -17.52 -2.90 -3.85
N SER A 58 -17.25 -1.60 -3.80
CA SER A 58 -18.19 -0.61 -3.29
C SER A 58 -19.31 -0.22 -4.29
N GLY A 59 -19.34 -0.85 -5.47
CA GLY A 59 -20.27 -0.43 -6.56
C GLY A 59 -19.93 0.96 -7.09
N GLY A 60 -18.66 1.36 -7.08
CA GLY A 60 -18.19 2.64 -7.59
C GLY A 60 -18.31 3.83 -6.62
N ARG A 61 -18.83 3.62 -5.41
CA ARG A 61 -19.01 4.70 -4.41
C ARG A 61 -17.70 5.31 -3.91
N LEU A 62 -16.64 4.48 -3.78
CA LEU A 62 -15.32 4.95 -3.38
C LEU A 62 -14.69 5.78 -4.51
N ARG A 63 -14.37 7.03 -4.24
CA ARG A 63 -13.57 7.87 -5.13
C ARG A 63 -12.10 7.47 -5.00
N VAL A 64 -11.44 7.26 -6.14
CA VAL A 64 -10.01 6.93 -6.20
C VAL A 64 -9.29 7.98 -7.04
N SER A 65 -8.26 8.59 -6.47
CA SER A 65 -7.39 9.55 -7.16
C SER A 65 -5.95 9.07 -7.11
N ILE A 66 -5.37 8.79 -8.28
CA ILE A 66 -3.98 8.31 -8.40
C ILE A 66 -3.14 9.44 -8.98
N LEU A 67 -2.19 9.93 -8.19
CA LEU A 67 -1.29 11.01 -8.61
C LEU A 67 -0.47 10.57 -9.84
N GLY A 68 -0.48 11.40 -10.87
CA GLY A 68 0.21 11.13 -12.13
C GLY A 68 -0.54 10.22 -13.10
N SER A 69 -1.72 9.69 -12.75
CA SER A 69 -2.58 9.00 -13.70
C SER A 69 -3.32 9.99 -14.60
N ARG A 70 -3.34 9.73 -15.91
CA ARG A 70 -4.09 10.58 -16.85
C ARG A 70 -5.61 10.42 -16.72
N LYS A 71 -6.08 9.22 -16.37
CA LYS A 71 -7.51 8.89 -16.31
C LYS A 71 -8.07 8.86 -14.88
N HIS A 72 -7.22 8.58 -13.90
CA HIS A 72 -7.64 8.33 -12.52
C HIS A 72 -7.06 9.35 -11.53
N SER A 73 -6.61 10.52 -12.01
CA SER A 73 -6.30 11.66 -11.15
C SER A 73 -7.42 12.68 -11.22
N SER A 74 -7.94 13.06 -10.07
CA SER A 74 -8.86 14.21 -9.96
C SER A 74 -8.13 15.50 -9.59
N PHE A 75 -6.82 15.43 -9.42
CA PHE A 75 -5.99 16.58 -9.05
C PHE A 75 -5.48 17.28 -10.31
N THR A 76 -6.01 18.48 -10.60
CA THR A 76 -5.65 19.27 -11.77
C THR A 76 -4.28 19.95 -11.58
N GLU A 77 -3.96 20.36 -10.35
CA GLU A 77 -2.68 20.94 -9.92
C GLU A 77 -1.73 19.90 -9.30
N GLY A 78 -1.96 18.62 -9.57
CA GLY A 78 -1.11 17.52 -9.14
C GLY A 78 -0.96 17.42 -7.62
N ALA A 79 0.29 17.35 -7.14
CA ALA A 79 0.55 17.16 -5.71
C ALA A 79 0.11 18.33 -4.84
N ARG A 80 0.10 19.57 -5.35
CA ARG A 80 -0.37 20.73 -4.60
C ARG A 80 -1.83 20.56 -4.20
N GLU A 81 -2.68 20.25 -5.16
CA GLU A 81 -4.10 20.04 -4.90
C GLU A 81 -4.36 18.81 -4.01
N LEU A 82 -3.55 17.77 -4.12
CA LEU A 82 -3.59 16.64 -3.18
C LEU A 82 -3.34 17.12 -1.74
N PHE A 83 -2.34 17.96 -1.52
CA PHE A 83 -2.03 18.47 -0.18
C PHE A 83 -3.13 19.38 0.36
N ASP A 84 -3.69 20.26 -0.46
CA ASP A 84 -4.82 21.10 -0.10
C ASP A 84 -6.04 20.28 0.27
N CYS A 85 -6.41 19.27 -0.54
CA CYS A 85 -7.50 18.34 -0.25
C CYS A 85 -7.26 17.56 1.04
N ALA A 86 -6.03 17.11 1.29
CA ALA A 86 -5.69 16.38 2.51
C ALA A 86 -5.80 17.29 3.74
N GLY A 87 -5.29 18.51 3.70
CA GLY A 87 -5.39 19.50 4.78
C GLY A 87 -6.82 19.94 5.09
N GLN A 88 -7.69 19.89 4.08
CA GLN A 88 -9.13 20.18 4.21
C GLN A 88 -9.94 18.98 4.70
N GLY A 89 -9.30 17.82 4.98
CA GLY A 89 -10.02 16.60 5.41
C GLY A 89 -10.83 15.92 4.30
N ARG A 90 -10.52 16.17 3.03
CA ARG A 90 -11.22 15.61 1.87
C ARG A 90 -10.63 14.29 1.36
N ILE A 91 -9.59 13.79 2.02
CA ILE A 91 -8.94 12.51 1.75
C ILE A 91 -9.06 11.64 2.99
N ASP A 92 -9.74 10.50 2.88
CA ASP A 92 -9.96 9.58 4.00
C ASP A 92 -8.77 8.65 4.22
N ALA A 93 -8.11 8.22 3.14
CA ALA A 93 -6.93 7.37 3.24
C ALA A 93 -5.87 7.71 2.20
N PHE A 94 -4.61 7.44 2.61
CA PHE A 94 -3.42 7.54 1.79
C PHE A 94 -2.48 6.35 2.08
N PHE A 95 -1.44 6.17 1.26
CA PHE A 95 -0.50 5.06 1.40
C PHE A 95 0.92 5.56 1.47
N LEU A 96 1.68 4.99 2.39
CA LEU A 96 3.10 5.24 2.49
C LEU A 96 3.89 3.94 2.59
N SER A 97 5.10 3.98 2.12
CA SER A 97 6.11 2.97 2.32
C SER A 97 7.42 3.66 2.69
N GLY A 98 8.45 2.90 3.01
CA GLY A 98 9.77 3.44 3.33
C GLY A 98 10.86 2.43 3.06
N GLY A 99 12.11 2.88 3.00
CA GLY A 99 13.27 1.98 3.01
C GLY A 99 13.44 1.30 4.36
N GLN A 100 12.94 1.96 5.43
CA GLN A 100 12.87 1.41 6.78
C GLN A 100 11.58 1.88 7.45
N ILE A 101 11.01 1.02 8.28
CA ILE A 101 9.84 1.28 9.16
C ILE A 101 10.19 0.69 10.54
N ASP A 102 9.93 1.43 11.62
CA ASP A 102 10.12 0.94 12.99
C ASP A 102 8.80 0.70 13.75
N GLY A 103 8.90 0.21 14.99
CA GLY A 103 7.76 -0.14 15.83
C GLY A 103 6.85 1.03 16.22
N GLY A 104 7.34 2.26 16.18
CA GLY A 104 6.58 3.49 16.33
C GLY A 104 5.94 3.98 15.05
N ALA A 105 5.96 3.16 13.98
CA ALA A 105 5.52 3.49 12.63
C ALA A 105 6.24 4.71 12.03
N ASN A 106 7.45 5.02 12.48
CA ASN A 106 8.29 6.00 11.83
C ASN A 106 8.79 5.46 10.49
N ILE A 107 8.91 6.32 9.49
CA ILE A 107 9.30 5.96 8.13
C ILE A 107 10.59 6.68 7.77
N ASN A 108 11.53 5.93 7.16
CA ASN A 108 12.73 6.49 6.55
C ASN A 108 12.65 6.41 5.02
N LEU A 109 12.67 7.57 4.38
CA LEU A 109 12.69 7.75 2.92
C LEU A 109 13.92 8.52 2.44
N VAL A 110 14.89 8.83 3.33
CA VAL A 110 16.03 9.69 3.04
C VAL A 110 17.31 8.90 2.80
N GLY A 111 17.71 8.06 3.72
CA GLY A 111 18.94 7.29 3.57
C GLY A 111 19.16 6.30 4.71
N VAL A 112 19.94 5.25 4.43
CA VAL A 112 20.32 4.21 5.38
C VAL A 112 21.77 4.45 5.83
N GLY A 113 22.04 4.30 7.12
CA GLY A 113 23.29 4.58 7.78
C GLY A 113 23.22 5.84 8.63
N ASP A 114 24.36 6.29 9.18
CA ASP A 114 24.40 7.49 9.99
C ASP A 114 24.06 8.72 9.13
N ILE A 115 23.08 9.50 9.59
CA ILE A 115 22.67 10.72 8.89
C ILE A 115 23.78 11.79 8.89
N ALA A 116 24.69 11.75 9.86
CA ALA A 116 25.86 12.62 9.89
C ALA A 116 26.78 12.42 8.68
N ASP A 117 26.76 11.23 8.09
CA ASP A 117 27.51 10.91 6.88
C ASP A 117 26.83 11.38 5.57
N TYR A 118 25.63 11.92 5.64
CA TYR A 118 24.93 12.38 4.45
C TYR A 118 25.71 13.50 3.75
N PRO A 119 25.92 13.47 2.40
CA PRO A 119 25.27 12.58 1.42
C PRO A 119 25.98 11.23 1.15
N ARG A 120 27.00 10.86 1.91
CA ARG A 120 27.77 9.61 1.79
C ARG A 120 27.15 8.45 2.57
N ALA A 121 25.85 8.49 2.86
CA ALA A 121 25.12 7.43 3.52
C ALA A 121 25.32 6.07 2.82
N LYS A 122 25.22 4.97 3.57
CA LYS A 122 25.31 3.57 3.06
C LYS A 122 24.37 3.31 1.88
N ALA A 123 23.15 3.88 1.91
CA ALA A 123 22.22 3.91 0.77
C ALA A 123 21.42 5.21 0.81
N ARG A 124 21.25 5.84 -0.35
CA ARG A 124 20.37 6.99 -0.52
C ARG A 124 19.00 6.52 -1.02
N LEU A 125 17.94 7.05 -0.44
CA LEU A 125 16.55 6.76 -0.80
C LEU A 125 15.97 7.92 -1.60
N PRO A 126 14.78 7.75 -2.22
CA PRO A 126 14.20 8.76 -3.13
C PRO A 126 13.89 10.12 -2.50
N GLY A 127 13.80 10.19 -1.18
CA GLY A 127 13.37 11.38 -0.45
C GLY A 127 11.92 11.31 0.01
N SER A 128 11.56 12.16 0.97
CA SER A 128 10.27 12.11 1.65
C SER A 128 9.15 12.87 0.94
N PHE A 129 9.49 13.83 0.06
CA PHE A 129 8.52 14.72 -0.58
C PHE A 129 7.48 15.22 0.44
N GLY A 130 6.18 15.08 0.19
CA GLY A 130 5.10 15.47 1.11
C GLY A 130 4.65 14.38 2.09
N SER A 131 5.42 13.28 2.27
CA SER A 131 5.00 12.14 3.09
C SER A 131 4.73 12.52 4.54
N ALA A 132 5.56 13.33 5.17
CA ALA A 132 5.37 13.76 6.56
C ALA A 132 4.06 14.54 6.76
N TYR A 133 3.74 15.43 5.82
CA TYR A 133 2.50 16.20 5.85
C TYR A 133 1.26 15.29 5.68
N LEU A 134 1.25 14.46 4.64
CA LEU A 134 0.14 13.54 4.40
C LEU A 134 -0.04 12.56 5.55
N TYR A 135 1.06 12.11 6.16
CA TYR A 135 1.03 11.22 7.32
C TYR A 135 0.46 11.89 8.57
N PHE A 136 0.64 13.20 8.67
CA PHE A 136 0.12 14.00 9.78
C PHE A 136 -1.37 14.30 9.64
N VAL A 137 -1.85 14.62 8.41
CA VAL A 137 -3.21 15.15 8.21
C VAL A 137 -4.22 14.10 7.78
N VAL A 138 -3.82 13.04 7.04
CA VAL A 138 -4.77 12.05 6.50
C VAL A 138 -5.19 11.08 7.60
N PRO A 139 -6.51 10.92 7.87
CA PRO A 139 -7.02 10.13 9.00
C PRO A 139 -6.56 8.68 9.01
N ARG A 140 -6.46 8.04 7.83
CA ARG A 140 -6.06 6.64 7.68
C ARG A 140 -4.90 6.52 6.72
N VAL A 141 -3.68 6.42 7.24
CA VAL A 141 -2.51 6.11 6.41
C VAL A 141 -2.16 4.64 6.56
N ILE A 142 -2.23 3.90 5.44
CA ILE A 142 -1.89 2.49 5.37
C ILE A 142 -0.44 2.38 4.92
N LEU A 143 0.38 1.79 5.76
CA LEU A 143 1.75 1.43 5.42
C LEU A 143 1.75 0.11 4.67
N PHE A 144 2.67 -0.05 3.73
CA PHE A 144 2.84 -1.31 3.02
C PHE A 144 4.30 -1.51 2.65
N HIS A 145 4.75 -2.77 2.66
CA HIS A 145 6.07 -3.14 2.20
C HIS A 145 6.07 -4.57 1.64
N GLN A 146 6.57 -4.77 0.40
CA GLN A 146 6.61 -6.10 -0.21
C GLN A 146 7.63 -7.02 0.47
N GLU A 147 8.73 -6.47 0.96
CA GLU A 147 9.71 -7.22 1.73
C GLU A 147 9.38 -7.15 3.22
N HIS A 148 9.27 -8.30 3.87
CA HIS A 148 9.18 -8.39 5.32
C HIS A 148 10.50 -8.97 5.85
N SER A 149 11.37 -8.11 6.31
CA SER A 149 12.68 -8.50 6.82
C SER A 149 13.19 -7.47 7.84
N ARG A 150 14.16 -7.87 8.68
CA ARG A 150 14.82 -6.99 9.63
C ARG A 150 15.61 -5.85 8.98
N ARG A 151 15.80 -5.90 7.66
CA ARG A 151 16.43 -4.83 6.89
C ARG A 151 15.46 -3.67 6.64
N THR A 152 14.18 -3.97 6.48
CA THR A 152 13.12 -3.01 6.19
C THR A 152 12.27 -2.68 7.41
N LEU A 153 12.02 -3.67 8.26
CA LEU A 153 11.31 -3.54 9.54
C LEU A 153 12.36 -3.54 10.66
N VAL A 154 12.86 -2.36 10.98
CA VAL A 154 14.04 -2.16 11.83
C VAL A 154 13.67 -1.82 13.28
N PRO A 155 14.56 -2.07 14.28
CA PRO A 155 14.30 -1.66 15.66
C PRO A 155 14.07 -0.14 15.79
N LYS A 156 14.81 0.64 15.01
CA LYS A 156 14.71 2.10 14.91
C LYS A 156 15.18 2.51 13.53
N VAL A 157 14.44 3.42 12.89
CA VAL A 157 14.85 3.98 11.61
C VAL A 157 16.10 4.85 11.76
N ASP A 158 16.99 4.82 10.78
CA ASP A 158 18.24 5.61 10.81
C ASP A 158 17.93 7.12 10.69
N PHE A 159 16.82 7.47 10.03
CA PHE A 159 16.32 8.85 9.93
C PHE A 159 14.78 8.85 9.91
N ILE A 160 14.15 9.71 10.71
CA ILE A 160 12.70 9.87 10.71
C ILE A 160 12.32 10.91 9.66
N SER A 161 11.93 10.46 8.47
CA SER A 161 11.41 11.33 7.41
C SER A 161 9.92 11.65 7.57
N ALA A 162 9.17 10.74 8.19
CA ALA A 162 7.77 10.91 8.53
C ALA A 162 7.47 10.18 9.85
N PRO A 163 7.20 10.90 10.96
CA PRO A 163 6.95 10.30 12.26
C PRO A 163 5.57 9.65 12.33
N GLY A 164 5.48 8.46 12.94
CA GLY A 164 4.23 7.73 13.13
C GLY A 164 3.32 8.38 14.18
N THR A 165 3.91 8.99 15.20
CA THR A 165 3.20 9.65 16.30
C THR A 165 3.67 11.10 16.49
N SER A 166 3.00 11.84 17.34
CA SER A 166 3.37 13.20 17.76
C SER A 166 3.33 13.30 19.29
N PRO A 167 3.97 14.31 19.92
CA PRO A 167 3.79 14.59 21.33
C PRO A 167 2.31 14.75 21.71
N PRO A 168 1.93 14.44 22.96
CA PRO A 168 0.51 14.45 23.40
C PRO A 168 -0.19 15.81 23.29
N ASP A 169 0.57 16.89 23.35
CA ASP A 169 0.10 18.29 23.23
C ASP A 169 -0.10 18.74 21.79
N VAL A 170 0.29 17.92 20.81
CA VAL A 170 0.13 18.23 19.39
C VAL A 170 -1.16 17.61 18.87
N TYR A 171 -2.08 18.46 18.40
CA TYR A 171 -3.27 17.98 17.69
C TYR A 171 -2.87 17.38 16.35
N ARG A 172 -3.02 16.06 16.22
CA ARG A 172 -2.72 15.30 15.00
C ARG A 172 -3.95 14.57 14.50
N PRO A 173 -4.63 15.04 13.43
CA PRO A 173 -5.84 14.43 12.89
C PRO A 173 -5.57 13.09 12.22
N GLY A 174 -4.39 12.92 11.59
CA GLY A 174 -4.00 11.76 10.81
C GLY A 174 -2.98 10.85 11.46
N GLY A 175 -2.58 9.80 10.74
CA GLY A 175 -1.51 8.90 11.16
C GLY A 175 -1.67 7.47 10.68
N PRO A 176 -0.79 6.57 11.18
CA PRO A 176 -0.80 5.16 10.80
C PRO A 176 -2.09 4.48 11.22
N TYR A 177 -2.63 3.70 10.29
CA TYR A 177 -3.76 2.80 10.53
C TYR A 177 -3.29 1.36 10.68
N GLY A 178 -2.38 0.93 9.84
CA GLY A 178 -1.80 -0.40 9.86
C GLY A 178 -0.68 -0.54 8.85
N LEU A 179 -0.04 -1.71 8.85
CA LEU A 179 1.04 -2.08 7.93
C LEU A 179 0.72 -3.44 7.31
N VAL A 180 0.73 -3.53 6.00
CA VAL A 180 0.59 -4.79 5.25
C VAL A 180 1.92 -5.13 4.59
N THR A 181 2.37 -6.36 4.80
CA THR A 181 3.62 -6.88 4.23
C THR A 181 3.37 -8.18 3.45
N SER A 182 4.42 -8.84 2.99
CA SER A 182 4.30 -10.16 2.36
C SER A 182 3.98 -11.31 3.34
N LEU A 183 4.10 -11.10 4.65
CA LEU A 183 3.89 -12.14 5.65
C LEU A 183 2.61 -11.96 6.49
N CYS A 184 2.21 -10.73 6.73
CA CYS A 184 1.16 -10.42 7.70
C CYS A 184 0.55 -9.04 7.50
N ALA A 185 -0.50 -8.76 8.28
CA ALA A 185 -1.01 -7.42 8.48
C ALA A 185 -0.96 -7.05 9.97
N PHE A 186 -0.46 -5.84 10.24
CA PHE A 186 -0.50 -5.21 11.56
C PHE A 186 -1.55 -4.10 11.57
N ARG A 187 -2.20 -3.92 12.70
CA ARG A 187 -2.94 -2.70 13.06
C ARG A 187 -2.04 -1.82 13.91
N PHE A 188 -2.15 -0.51 13.78
CA PHE A 188 -1.42 0.41 14.63
C PHE A 188 -2.35 0.92 15.76
N ASP A 189 -1.94 0.69 16.99
CA ASP A 189 -2.60 1.26 18.17
C ASP A 189 -2.04 2.67 18.41
N ARG A 190 -2.80 3.68 18.04
CA ARG A 190 -2.38 5.09 18.14
C ARG A 190 -2.24 5.56 19.60
N THR A 191 -3.01 4.97 20.51
CA THR A 191 -2.97 5.31 21.94
C THR A 191 -1.68 4.80 22.58
N ARG A 192 -1.26 3.59 22.19
CA ARG A 192 -0.04 2.95 22.71
C ARG A 192 1.19 3.25 21.84
N GLY A 193 0.99 3.83 20.66
CA GLY A 193 2.07 4.17 19.72
C GLY A 193 2.82 2.98 19.17
N ARG A 194 2.15 1.80 18.97
CA ARG A 194 2.80 0.57 18.54
C ARG A 194 1.92 -0.31 17.66
N PHE A 195 2.57 -1.22 16.93
CA PHE A 195 1.88 -2.21 16.13
C PHE A 195 1.30 -3.35 16.98
N VAL A 196 0.19 -3.90 16.50
CA VAL A 196 -0.45 -5.12 16.99
C VAL A 196 -0.59 -6.08 15.80
N LEU A 197 -0.12 -7.31 15.92
CA LEU A 197 -0.29 -8.32 14.86
C LEU A 197 -1.77 -8.63 14.69
N ALA A 198 -2.35 -8.24 13.56
CA ALA A 198 -3.77 -8.41 13.30
C ALA A 198 -4.06 -9.75 12.62
N THR A 199 -3.28 -10.12 11.59
CA THR A 199 -3.42 -11.39 10.87
C THR A 199 -2.07 -11.86 10.35
N THR A 200 -1.88 -13.18 10.19
CA THR A 200 -0.79 -13.74 9.37
C THR A 200 -1.32 -14.17 8.02
N HIS A 201 -0.50 -14.11 6.97
CA HIS A 201 -0.92 -14.64 5.67
C HIS A 201 -0.95 -16.18 5.70
N PRO A 202 -1.77 -16.84 4.88
CA PRO A 202 -1.90 -18.30 4.89
C PRO A 202 -0.56 -19.01 4.76
N GLY A 203 -0.34 -19.98 5.67
CA GLY A 203 0.91 -20.74 5.73
C GLY A 203 2.06 -20.02 6.42
N VAL A 204 1.86 -18.80 6.94
CA VAL A 204 2.89 -18.05 7.69
C VAL A 204 2.64 -18.20 9.19
N SER A 205 3.63 -18.73 9.91
CA SER A 205 3.54 -18.84 11.38
C SER A 205 3.84 -17.51 12.07
N ARG A 206 3.36 -17.36 13.31
CA ARG A 206 3.65 -16.18 14.15
C ARG A 206 5.14 -16.06 14.45
N GLU A 207 5.81 -17.20 14.62
CA GLU A 207 7.25 -17.28 14.85
C GLU A 207 8.03 -16.74 13.64
N ALA A 208 7.64 -17.11 12.42
CA ALA A 208 8.25 -16.57 11.21
C ALA A 208 8.09 -15.05 11.08
N VAL A 209 6.92 -14.52 11.45
CA VAL A 209 6.71 -13.06 11.50
C VAL A 209 7.64 -12.42 12.53
N ARG A 210 7.74 -13.01 13.73
CA ARG A 210 8.59 -12.48 14.82
C ARG A 210 10.07 -12.50 14.45
N GLU A 211 10.55 -13.58 13.86
CA GLU A 211 11.96 -13.70 13.43
C GLU A 211 12.33 -12.68 12.33
N ALA A 212 11.39 -12.39 11.43
CA ALA A 212 11.61 -11.46 10.32
C ALA A 212 11.38 -9.99 10.69
N THR A 213 10.75 -9.68 11.84
CA THR A 213 10.48 -8.31 12.30
C THR A 213 11.61 -7.82 13.20
N GLY A 214 12.10 -6.62 12.97
CA GLY A 214 13.18 -6.02 13.77
C GLY A 214 12.70 -5.22 14.98
N PHE A 215 11.42 -4.92 15.10
CA PHE A 215 10.84 -4.17 16.20
C PHE A 215 9.87 -5.02 17.04
N ASP A 216 9.62 -4.59 18.26
CA ASP A 216 8.63 -5.21 19.15
C ASP A 216 7.22 -4.76 18.79
N TYR A 217 6.28 -5.70 18.82
CA TYR A 217 4.86 -5.47 18.60
C TYR A 217 4.02 -6.31 19.56
N ASP A 218 2.75 -5.96 19.71
CA ASP A 218 1.83 -6.76 20.52
C ASP A 218 1.22 -7.90 19.71
N GLU A 219 1.02 -9.02 20.36
CA GLU A 219 0.28 -10.15 19.81
C GLU A 219 -0.94 -10.46 20.67
N PRO A 220 -2.15 -10.49 20.12
CA PRO A 220 -3.31 -11.02 20.81
C PRO A 220 -3.18 -12.54 20.99
N PRO A 221 -3.89 -13.13 21.97
CA PRO A 221 -3.86 -14.58 22.18
C PRO A 221 -4.20 -15.40 20.92
N VAL A 222 -5.12 -14.89 20.12
CA VAL A 222 -5.52 -15.47 18.83
C VAL A 222 -5.22 -14.49 17.70
N VAL A 223 -4.40 -14.93 16.77
CA VAL A 223 -4.10 -14.21 15.52
C VAL A 223 -4.69 -15.02 14.37
N PRO A 224 -5.76 -14.54 13.71
CA PRO A 224 -6.36 -15.26 12.59
C PRO A 224 -5.47 -15.17 11.33
N GLU A 225 -5.71 -16.07 10.39
CA GLU A 225 -5.16 -15.91 9.05
C GLU A 225 -5.85 -14.77 8.30
N THR A 226 -5.10 -14.07 7.46
CA THR A 226 -5.65 -13.08 6.52
C THR A 226 -6.62 -13.80 5.58
N PRO A 227 -7.86 -13.32 5.44
CA PRO A 227 -8.83 -13.95 4.54
C PRO A 227 -8.30 -14.05 3.12
N ARG A 228 -8.45 -15.23 2.52
CA ARG A 228 -8.10 -15.41 1.09
C ARG A 228 -9.09 -14.62 0.23
N PRO A 229 -8.62 -13.97 -0.84
CA PRO A 229 -9.54 -13.43 -1.84
C PRO A 229 -10.38 -14.57 -2.42
N ASP A 230 -11.70 -14.36 -2.47
CA ASP A 230 -12.61 -15.30 -3.10
C ASP A 230 -12.43 -15.38 -4.63
N PRO A 231 -12.97 -16.38 -5.31
CA PRO A 231 -12.82 -16.56 -6.76
C PRO A 231 -13.34 -15.35 -7.58
N GLU A 232 -14.38 -14.68 -7.10
CA GLU A 232 -14.93 -13.47 -7.75
C GLU A 232 -13.95 -12.32 -7.65
N THR A 233 -13.37 -12.08 -6.46
CA THR A 233 -12.33 -11.09 -6.22
C THR A 233 -11.10 -11.35 -7.10
N LEU A 234 -10.64 -12.60 -7.22
CA LEU A 234 -9.50 -12.96 -8.07
C LEU A 234 -9.81 -12.73 -9.55
N THR A 235 -10.98 -13.11 -10.00
CA THR A 235 -11.42 -12.85 -11.37
C THR A 235 -11.44 -11.35 -11.65
N LEU A 236 -12.00 -10.56 -10.75
CA LEU A 236 -12.06 -9.11 -10.88
C LEU A 236 -10.64 -8.49 -10.92
N LEU A 237 -9.73 -8.94 -10.05
CA LEU A 237 -8.34 -8.50 -10.03
C LEU A 237 -7.62 -8.81 -11.35
N ARG A 238 -7.71 -10.05 -11.81
CA ARG A 238 -6.95 -10.59 -12.97
C ARG A 238 -7.49 -10.11 -14.32
N THR A 239 -8.72 -9.60 -14.36
CA THR A 239 -9.36 -9.13 -15.59
C THR A 239 -9.58 -7.61 -15.58
N GLY A 240 -10.59 -7.14 -14.85
CA GLY A 240 -11.01 -5.74 -14.83
C GLY A 240 -9.96 -4.80 -14.22
N ILE A 241 -9.52 -5.11 -13.00
CA ILE A 241 -8.55 -4.26 -12.27
C ILE A 241 -7.18 -4.29 -12.95
N ALA A 242 -6.72 -5.45 -13.41
CA ALA A 242 -5.44 -5.57 -14.12
C ALA A 242 -5.36 -4.66 -15.34
N ARG A 243 -6.46 -4.52 -16.11
CA ARG A 243 -6.54 -3.61 -17.26
C ARG A 243 -6.49 -2.14 -16.86
N ILE A 244 -7.24 -1.76 -15.83
CA ILE A 244 -7.24 -0.38 -15.29
C ILE A 244 -5.83 -0.03 -14.79
N VAL A 245 -5.21 -0.93 -14.05
CA VAL A 245 -3.86 -0.75 -13.49
C VAL A 245 -2.81 -0.64 -14.60
N ALA A 246 -2.96 -1.40 -15.70
CA ALA A 246 -2.06 -1.33 -16.85
C ALA A 246 -2.00 0.07 -17.50
N GLU A 247 -3.06 0.87 -17.40
CA GLU A 247 -3.08 2.24 -17.93
C GLU A 247 -2.14 3.19 -17.18
N THR A 248 -1.95 2.97 -15.87
CA THR A 248 -1.08 3.81 -15.02
C THR A 248 0.26 3.13 -14.73
N TYR A 249 0.26 1.80 -14.56
CA TYR A 249 1.41 1.00 -14.16
C TYR A 249 1.64 -0.20 -15.10
N PRO A 250 1.95 0.04 -16.40
CA PRO A 250 2.00 -1.03 -17.41
C PRO A 250 3.01 -2.13 -17.08
N ALA A 251 4.21 -1.78 -16.62
CA ALA A 251 5.24 -2.75 -16.27
C ALA A 251 4.83 -3.65 -15.07
N PHE A 252 4.14 -3.08 -14.08
CA PHE A 252 3.62 -3.84 -12.96
C PHE A 252 2.51 -4.81 -13.40
N ALA A 253 1.56 -4.35 -14.20
CA ALA A 253 0.47 -5.18 -14.70
C ALA A 253 0.98 -6.33 -15.59
N ALA A 254 1.97 -6.07 -16.44
CA ALA A 254 2.63 -7.09 -17.24
C ALA A 254 3.32 -8.15 -16.38
N LYS A 255 4.07 -7.72 -15.35
CA LYS A 255 4.77 -8.62 -14.43
C LYS A 255 3.82 -9.46 -13.57
N THR A 256 2.75 -8.84 -13.08
CA THR A 256 1.85 -9.46 -12.09
C THR A 256 0.78 -10.33 -12.76
N TRP A 257 0.23 -9.90 -13.89
CA TRP A 257 -0.91 -10.55 -14.54
C TRP A 257 -0.70 -10.91 -16.01
N GLY A 258 0.52 -10.73 -16.54
CA GLY A 258 0.82 -11.04 -17.94
C GLY A 258 0.10 -10.15 -18.96
N ILE A 259 -0.41 -8.98 -18.54
CA ILE A 259 -1.11 -8.05 -19.43
C ILE A 259 -0.12 -7.49 -20.47
N LYS A 260 -0.30 -7.83 -21.73
CA LYS A 260 0.47 -7.23 -22.81
C LYS A 260 -0.07 -5.81 -23.06
N THR A 261 0.72 -4.82 -22.72
CA THR A 261 0.42 -3.42 -23.07
C THR A 261 0.84 -3.21 -24.51
N GLY A 262 -0.11 -3.23 -25.45
CA GLY A 262 0.15 -2.83 -26.81
C GLY A 262 0.53 -1.35 -26.84
N GLY A 263 1.82 -1.02 -27.11
CA GLY A 263 2.28 0.26 -27.63
C GLY A 263 1.93 1.55 -26.87
N ILE A 264 1.73 1.52 -25.55
CA ILE A 264 1.59 2.76 -24.76
C ILE A 264 3.00 3.16 -24.32
N GLU A 265 3.59 4.14 -24.98
CA GLU A 265 4.84 4.76 -24.51
C GLU A 265 4.66 5.30 -23.10
N PRO A 266 5.64 5.05 -22.19
CA PRO A 266 5.62 5.64 -20.85
C PRO A 266 5.69 7.16 -21.00
N ALA A 267 4.82 7.88 -20.31
CA ALA A 267 4.91 9.33 -20.21
C ALA A 267 6.26 9.72 -19.59
N ARG A 268 7.03 10.54 -20.32
CA ARG A 268 8.28 11.17 -19.86
C ARG A 268 8.06 12.08 -18.67
#